data_37e99f0210ecb3771aa75526be484f57
#
_entry.id   37e99f0210ecb3771aa75526be484f57
#
_cell.length_a   1.000
_cell.length_b   1.000
_cell.length_c   1.000
_cell.angle_alpha   90.00
_cell.angle_beta   90.00
_cell.angle_gamma   90.00
#
_symmetry.space_group_name_H-M   'P 1'
#
loop_
_entity.id
_entity.type
_entity.pdbx_description
1 polymer ?
#
loop_
_entity_poly.entity_id
_entity_poly.type
_entity_poly.pdbx_seq_one_letter_code
_entity_poly.pdbx_strand_id
1 'polypeptide(L)'
;VYKRQVKRLPEAFQLFETQNGRGKELEAYNLLKAYHIRAMADAPKKDKIECDVRWEDAALFIDMDGARKDLLRQVINEHLFRIRKWSREGYASTFSKHEIGEFKGLTLGRDNNLEYAYQNILVQQQIALSFMQSMNSGLFKVRYRFEHGDPDNISPFASINQLLVNGRPFFEYIETYVEIYKRLFLNSNSSQLYRFKDFYHEYCKYRGSRRKGDTYIRQVYKSAIILIFDRFGEKGVDSLFEAVYACLYRIRLEKQKIFLNTMCGKGESGWLFTAIQNAKNLSDFSVIKSRAEEFKRDLRVNFEVDEVKSFFKNK
;
A
#
# COMPACT_ATOMS: atom_id res chain seq x y z
N VAL A 1 -30.60 -27.92 -8.41
CA VAL A 1 -29.31 -27.23 -8.19
C VAL A 1 -28.26 -28.29 -7.83
N TYR A 2 -27.41 -28.69 -8.78
CA TYR A 2 -26.34 -29.64 -8.51
C TYR A 2 -25.23 -28.96 -7.69
N LYS A 3 -25.13 -29.25 -6.38
CA LYS A 3 -23.96 -28.94 -5.58
C LYS A 3 -22.81 -29.86 -6.00
N ARG A 4 -21.88 -29.40 -6.82
CA ARG A 4 -20.60 -30.09 -7.02
C ARG A 4 -19.78 -29.98 -5.74
N GLN A 5 -19.67 -31.08 -5.00
CA GLN A 5 -18.71 -31.17 -3.90
C GLN A 5 -17.30 -31.35 -4.47
N VAL A 6 -16.45 -30.38 -4.26
CA VAL A 6 -15.04 -30.46 -4.65
C VAL A 6 -14.28 -31.12 -3.50
N LYS A 7 -13.73 -32.29 -3.73
CA LYS A 7 -13.06 -33.11 -2.71
C LYS A 7 -11.59 -32.71 -2.48
N ARG A 8 -10.98 -31.96 -3.39
CA ARG A 8 -9.57 -31.56 -3.31
C ARG A 8 -9.38 -30.08 -3.61
N LEU A 9 -8.49 -29.44 -2.88
CA LEU A 9 -8.17 -28.01 -3.03
C LEU A 9 -7.71 -27.62 -4.46
N PRO A 10 -6.89 -28.42 -5.17
CA PRO A 10 -6.52 -28.17 -6.56
C PRO A 10 -7.71 -28.19 -7.54
N GLU A 11 -8.68 -29.07 -7.31
CA GLU A 11 -9.89 -29.17 -8.12
C GLU A 11 -10.83 -27.98 -7.88
N ALA A 12 -10.87 -27.48 -6.63
CA ALA A 12 -11.60 -26.26 -6.30
C ALA A 12 -11.01 -25.06 -7.03
N PHE A 13 -9.69 -24.98 -7.11
CA PHE A 13 -8.99 -23.90 -7.81
C PHE A 13 -9.21 -23.96 -9.32
N GLN A 14 -9.12 -25.15 -9.91
CA GLN A 14 -9.37 -25.36 -11.34
C GLN A 14 -10.83 -25.07 -11.71
N LEU A 15 -11.78 -25.46 -10.84
CA LEU A 15 -13.20 -25.13 -11.01
C LEU A 15 -13.43 -23.62 -10.88
N PHE A 16 -12.73 -22.98 -9.96
CA PHE A 16 -12.76 -21.54 -9.74
C PHE A 16 -12.20 -20.77 -10.95
N GLU A 17 -11.07 -21.18 -11.53
CA GLU A 17 -10.53 -20.59 -12.75
C GLU A 17 -11.46 -20.81 -13.96
N THR A 18 -12.09 -22.00 -14.05
CA THR A 18 -12.97 -22.37 -15.17
C THR A 18 -14.33 -21.63 -15.08
N GLN A 19 -14.87 -21.43 -13.86
CA GLN A 19 -16.11 -20.68 -13.67
C GLN A 19 -15.95 -19.17 -13.91
N ASN A 20 -14.73 -18.63 -13.70
CA ASN A 20 -14.45 -17.24 -14.00
C ASN A 20 -14.51 -16.89 -15.50
N GLY A 21 -14.41 -17.85 -16.37
CA GLY A 21 -14.65 -17.66 -17.82
C GLY A 21 -16.11 -17.45 -18.19
N ARG A 22 -17.07 -17.64 -17.24
CA ARG A 22 -18.51 -17.60 -17.51
C ARG A 22 -19.31 -16.60 -16.65
N GLY A 23 -18.67 -15.84 -15.74
CA GLY A 23 -19.31 -14.92 -14.80
C GLY A 23 -18.60 -13.58 -14.69
N LYS A 24 -18.93 -12.81 -13.63
CA LYS A 24 -18.24 -11.57 -13.31
C LYS A 24 -16.76 -11.86 -13.06
N GLU A 25 -15.91 -11.19 -13.80
CA GLU A 25 -14.46 -11.36 -13.72
C GLU A 25 -13.96 -11.10 -12.29
N LEU A 26 -13.14 -12.03 -11.75
CA LEU A 26 -12.56 -11.88 -10.41
C LEU A 26 -11.58 -10.71 -10.38
N GLU A 27 -11.62 -9.97 -9.29
CA GLU A 27 -10.60 -8.99 -8.97
C GLU A 27 -9.21 -9.65 -8.86
N ALA A 28 -8.17 -8.95 -9.33
CA ALA A 28 -6.82 -9.50 -9.38
C ALA A 28 -6.29 -9.93 -7.99
N TYR A 29 -6.69 -9.23 -6.91
CA TYR A 29 -6.30 -9.60 -5.56
C TYR A 29 -6.92 -10.93 -5.08
N ASN A 30 -8.09 -11.35 -5.61
CA ASN A 30 -8.65 -12.66 -5.30
C ASN A 30 -7.84 -13.81 -5.91
N LEU A 31 -7.19 -13.58 -7.05
CA LEU A 31 -6.24 -14.54 -7.62
C LEU A 31 -5.00 -14.67 -6.75
N LEU A 32 -4.54 -13.57 -6.13
CA LEU A 32 -3.44 -13.62 -5.14
C LEU A 32 -3.81 -14.47 -3.93
N LYS A 33 -5.02 -14.27 -3.37
CA LYS A 33 -5.53 -15.11 -2.27
C LYS A 33 -5.42 -16.58 -2.60
N ALA A 34 -6.00 -16.98 -3.73
CA ALA A 34 -6.01 -18.35 -4.17
C ALA A 34 -4.58 -18.93 -4.37
N TYR A 35 -3.69 -18.13 -4.96
CA TYR A 35 -2.29 -18.51 -5.15
C TYR A 35 -1.58 -18.77 -3.83
N HIS A 36 -1.70 -17.87 -2.86
CA HIS A 36 -1.00 -17.99 -1.57
C HIS A 36 -1.62 -19.06 -0.64
N ILE A 37 -2.94 -19.26 -0.67
CA ILE A 37 -3.57 -20.41 0.02
C ILE A 37 -3.06 -21.74 -0.54
N ARG A 38 -2.87 -21.83 -1.87
CA ARG A 38 -2.27 -23.01 -2.49
C ARG A 38 -0.82 -23.22 -2.05
N ALA A 39 -0.04 -22.15 -1.91
CA ALA A 39 1.34 -22.23 -1.40
C ALA A 39 1.44 -22.73 0.05
N MET A 40 0.33 -22.71 0.80
CA MET A 40 0.20 -23.30 2.14
C MET A 40 -0.24 -24.77 2.11
N ALA A 41 0.06 -25.54 1.06
CA ALA A 41 -0.46 -26.91 0.89
C ALA A 41 -0.24 -27.80 2.13
N ASP A 42 0.94 -27.74 2.72
CA ASP A 42 1.35 -28.55 3.88
C ASP A 42 0.99 -27.88 5.24
N ALA A 43 0.44 -26.68 5.25
CA ALA A 43 0.06 -25.99 6.49
C ALA A 43 -1.23 -26.58 7.10
N PRO A 44 -1.39 -26.49 8.44
CA PRO A 44 -2.62 -26.90 9.11
C PRO A 44 -3.85 -26.20 8.52
N LYS A 45 -4.99 -26.93 8.49
CA LYS A 45 -6.26 -26.36 7.99
C LYS A 45 -6.68 -25.11 8.75
N LYS A 46 -6.38 -25.05 10.05
CA LYS A 46 -6.66 -23.90 10.91
C LYS A 46 -5.97 -22.61 10.38
N ASP A 47 -4.71 -22.71 10.01
CA ASP A 47 -3.93 -21.55 9.54
C ASP A 47 -4.48 -21.01 8.20
N LYS A 48 -4.91 -21.94 7.32
CA LYS A 48 -5.55 -21.54 6.04
C LYS A 48 -6.87 -20.80 6.26
N ILE A 49 -7.68 -21.30 7.20
CA ILE A 49 -8.97 -20.67 7.57
C ILE A 49 -8.71 -19.30 8.19
N GLU A 50 -7.73 -19.19 9.07
CA GLU A 50 -7.36 -17.91 9.70
C GLU A 50 -6.97 -16.85 8.65
N CYS A 51 -6.10 -17.20 7.71
CA CYS A 51 -5.73 -16.31 6.62
C CYS A 51 -6.92 -15.93 5.74
N ASP A 52 -7.82 -16.89 5.48
CA ASP A 52 -9.03 -16.66 4.69
C ASP A 52 -9.99 -15.68 5.38
N VAL A 53 -10.26 -15.88 6.65
CA VAL A 53 -11.16 -15.01 7.45
C VAL A 53 -10.62 -13.58 7.50
N ARG A 54 -9.34 -13.38 7.85
CA ARG A 54 -8.73 -12.05 7.91
C ARG A 54 -8.74 -11.32 6.57
N TRP A 55 -8.56 -12.07 5.47
CA TRP A 55 -8.67 -11.53 4.13
C TRP A 55 -10.08 -11.04 3.81
N GLU A 56 -11.09 -11.84 4.10
CA GLU A 56 -12.49 -11.46 3.89
C GLU A 56 -12.91 -10.27 4.77
N ASP A 57 -12.46 -10.22 6.01
CA ASP A 57 -12.71 -9.08 6.92
C ASP A 57 -12.13 -7.77 6.35
N ALA A 58 -10.96 -7.82 5.71
CA ALA A 58 -10.38 -6.66 5.05
C ALA A 58 -11.11 -6.29 3.74
N ALA A 59 -11.61 -7.29 2.98
CA ALA A 59 -12.39 -7.07 1.76
C ALA A 59 -13.77 -6.49 2.04
N LEU A 60 -14.36 -6.85 3.17
CA LEU A 60 -15.73 -6.47 3.57
C LEU A 60 -15.75 -5.46 4.73
N PHE A 61 -14.71 -4.70 4.90
CA PHE A 61 -14.57 -3.75 5.99
C PHE A 61 -15.73 -2.72 5.98
N ILE A 62 -16.30 -2.48 7.15
CA ILE A 62 -17.31 -1.46 7.39
C ILE A 62 -16.64 -0.33 8.17
N ASP A 63 -16.65 0.88 7.63
CA ASP A 63 -16.11 2.04 8.33
C ASP A 63 -17.07 2.57 9.41
N MET A 64 -16.62 3.59 10.15
CA MET A 64 -17.40 4.18 11.25
C MET A 64 -18.71 4.83 10.78
N ASP A 65 -18.80 5.21 9.50
CA ASP A 65 -20.00 5.77 8.89
C ASP A 65 -20.95 4.69 8.34
N GLY A 66 -20.64 3.41 8.58
CA GLY A 66 -21.41 2.26 8.09
C GLY A 66 -21.21 1.96 6.60
N ALA A 67 -20.30 2.64 5.93
CA ALA A 67 -20.03 2.41 4.51
C ALA A 67 -19.08 1.21 4.32
N ARG A 68 -19.46 0.31 3.41
CA ARG A 68 -18.59 -0.79 3.01
C ARG A 68 -17.40 -0.28 2.20
N LYS A 69 -16.20 -0.69 2.59
CA LYS A 69 -14.95 -0.38 1.89
C LYS A 69 -14.18 -1.66 1.63
N ASP A 70 -13.80 -1.87 0.40
CA ASP A 70 -12.86 -2.92 0.03
C ASP A 70 -11.43 -2.40 0.27
N LEU A 71 -10.89 -2.70 1.45
CA LEU A 71 -9.55 -2.26 1.83
C LEU A 71 -8.48 -3.00 1.03
N LEU A 72 -8.71 -4.25 0.65
CA LEU A 72 -7.76 -5.01 -0.16
C LEU A 72 -7.57 -4.37 -1.53
N ARG A 73 -8.65 -3.99 -2.18
CA ARG A 73 -8.59 -3.27 -3.45
C ARG A 73 -7.79 -1.97 -3.31
N GLN A 74 -8.06 -1.19 -2.26
CA GLN A 74 -7.35 0.07 -2.04
C GLN A 74 -5.88 -0.18 -1.73
N VAL A 75 -5.57 -1.05 -0.78
CA VAL A 75 -4.20 -1.30 -0.32
C VAL A 75 -3.37 -1.98 -1.42
N ILE A 76 -3.86 -3.06 -2.01
CA ILE A 76 -3.10 -3.83 -2.99
C ILE A 76 -3.05 -3.10 -4.33
N ASN A 77 -4.23 -2.79 -4.91
CA ASN A 77 -4.30 -2.30 -6.30
C ASN A 77 -3.86 -0.84 -6.42
N GLU A 78 -4.21 -0.01 -5.44
CA GLU A 78 -3.99 1.43 -5.56
C GLU A 78 -2.69 1.90 -4.89
N HIS A 79 -2.16 1.19 -3.88
CA HIS A 79 -1.03 1.65 -3.10
C HIS A 79 0.19 0.74 -3.17
N LEU A 80 0.13 -0.49 -2.67
CA LEU A 80 1.31 -1.36 -2.62
C LEU A 80 1.88 -1.66 -4.00
N PHE A 81 1.02 -2.04 -4.96
CA PHE A 81 1.45 -2.28 -6.33
C PHE A 81 2.16 -1.05 -6.92
N ARG A 82 1.55 0.13 -6.77
CA ARG A 82 2.12 1.37 -7.30
C ARG A 82 3.47 1.69 -6.68
N ILE A 83 3.60 1.60 -5.37
CA ILE A 83 4.85 1.91 -4.66
C ILE A 83 5.94 0.92 -5.05
N ARG A 84 5.64 -0.37 -5.07
CA ARG A 84 6.59 -1.41 -5.48
C ARG A 84 7.07 -1.24 -6.93
N LYS A 85 6.17 -0.90 -7.84
CA LYS A 85 6.51 -0.61 -9.24
C LYS A 85 7.34 0.66 -9.37
N TRP A 86 6.99 1.74 -8.70
CA TRP A 86 7.78 2.96 -8.72
C TRP A 86 9.21 2.75 -8.25
N SER A 87 9.39 1.91 -7.25
CA SER A 87 10.72 1.58 -6.73
C SER A 87 11.66 0.99 -7.78
N ARG A 88 11.11 0.31 -8.78
CA ARG A 88 11.90 -0.40 -9.80
C ARG A 88 11.84 0.24 -11.17
N GLU A 89 10.65 0.64 -11.59
CA GLU A 89 10.40 1.08 -12.97
C GLU A 89 10.22 2.60 -13.10
N GLY A 90 10.07 3.31 -11.97
CA GLY A 90 9.86 4.75 -11.93
C GLY A 90 8.47 5.20 -12.38
N TYR A 91 7.57 4.27 -12.67
CA TYR A 91 6.16 4.55 -12.95
C TYR A 91 5.30 3.35 -12.57
N ALA A 92 4.00 3.55 -12.40
CA ALA A 92 3.05 2.47 -12.20
C ALA A 92 1.67 2.81 -12.76
N SER A 93 1.07 1.86 -13.44
CA SER A 93 -0.33 1.87 -13.85
C SER A 93 -1.24 1.29 -12.75
N THR A 94 -2.40 0.84 -13.14
CA THR A 94 -3.33 0.14 -12.25
C THR A 94 -2.97 -1.35 -12.20
N PHE A 95 -3.05 -1.95 -11.02
CA PHE A 95 -2.87 -3.40 -10.84
C PHE A 95 -3.91 -4.19 -11.63
N SER A 96 -3.45 -5.17 -12.35
CA SER A 96 -4.27 -6.05 -13.17
C SER A 96 -3.85 -7.52 -13.02
N LYS A 97 -4.59 -8.42 -13.64
CA LYS A 97 -4.27 -9.85 -13.64
C LYS A 97 -2.90 -10.18 -14.24
N HIS A 98 -2.42 -9.36 -15.16
CA HIS A 98 -1.11 -9.55 -15.80
C HIS A 98 0.05 -9.25 -14.86
N GLU A 99 -0.21 -8.52 -13.80
CA GLU A 99 0.81 -8.05 -12.86
C GLU A 99 0.83 -8.81 -11.54
N ILE A 100 0.07 -9.90 -11.43
CA ILE A 100 0.03 -10.77 -10.24
C ILE A 100 1.43 -11.22 -9.82
N GLY A 101 2.35 -11.36 -10.79
CA GLY A 101 3.75 -11.71 -10.53
C GLY A 101 4.46 -10.77 -9.56
N GLU A 102 4.02 -9.50 -9.44
CA GLU A 102 4.56 -8.53 -8.48
C GLU A 102 4.44 -8.98 -7.02
N PHE A 103 3.41 -9.73 -6.72
CA PHE A 103 3.12 -10.23 -5.38
C PHE A 103 3.39 -11.73 -5.19
N LYS A 104 3.96 -12.40 -6.19
CA LYS A 104 4.48 -13.75 -6.04
C LYS A 104 5.90 -13.68 -5.53
N GLY A 105 6.13 -14.34 -4.41
CA GLY A 105 7.42 -14.35 -3.74
C GLY A 105 8.12 -15.70 -3.81
N LEU A 106 9.02 -15.91 -2.88
CA LEU A 106 9.74 -17.16 -2.71
C LEU A 106 8.82 -18.23 -2.09
N THR A 107 9.01 -19.46 -2.49
CA THR A 107 8.41 -20.61 -1.82
C THR A 107 9.45 -21.23 -0.89
N LEU A 108 9.10 -21.40 0.38
CA LEU A 108 9.94 -22.13 1.32
C LEU A 108 9.72 -23.62 1.06
N GLY A 109 10.80 -24.35 0.76
CA GLY A 109 10.80 -25.81 0.67
C GLY A 109 10.55 -26.45 2.04
N ARG A 110 10.26 -27.77 2.05
CA ARG A 110 10.02 -28.55 3.28
C ARG A 110 11.18 -28.46 4.29
N ASP A 111 12.40 -28.25 3.80
CA ASP A 111 13.63 -28.15 4.60
C ASP A 111 14.05 -26.69 4.84
N ASN A 112 13.15 -25.72 4.73
CA ASN A 112 13.45 -24.28 4.75
C ASN A 112 14.46 -23.84 3.68
N ASN A 113 14.71 -24.66 2.67
CA ASN A 113 15.54 -24.28 1.53
C ASN A 113 14.78 -23.39 0.57
N LEU A 114 15.41 -22.27 0.20
CA LEU A 114 14.87 -21.35 -0.79
C LEU A 114 15.23 -21.86 -2.19
N GLU A 115 14.23 -22.23 -2.97
CA GLU A 115 14.42 -22.51 -4.40
C GLU A 115 14.47 -21.17 -5.16
N TYR A 116 15.68 -20.74 -5.54
CA TYR A 116 15.86 -19.53 -6.33
C TYR A 116 16.89 -19.72 -7.45
N ALA A 117 16.62 -19.10 -8.60
CA ALA A 117 17.42 -19.29 -9.80
C ALA A 117 18.78 -18.53 -9.81
N TYR A 118 19.00 -17.58 -8.89
CA TYR A 118 20.18 -16.70 -8.90
C TYR A 118 20.92 -16.70 -7.57
N GLN A 119 22.04 -17.41 -7.51
CA GLN A 119 22.76 -17.66 -6.25
C GLN A 119 23.26 -16.41 -5.51
N ASN A 120 23.74 -15.38 -6.21
CA ASN A 120 24.32 -14.20 -5.54
C ASN A 120 23.28 -13.29 -4.90
N ILE A 121 22.07 -13.21 -5.47
CA ILE A 121 20.95 -12.50 -4.88
C ILE A 121 20.35 -13.32 -3.75
N LEU A 122 20.41 -14.64 -3.87
CA LEU A 122 19.87 -15.59 -2.91
C LEU A 122 20.48 -15.41 -1.51
N VAL A 123 21.80 -15.27 -1.39
CA VAL A 123 22.45 -15.21 -0.09
C VAL A 123 22.04 -13.96 0.69
N GLN A 124 22.08 -12.79 0.07
CA GLN A 124 21.67 -11.54 0.73
C GLN A 124 20.19 -11.56 1.12
N GLN A 125 19.33 -12.08 0.24
CA GLN A 125 17.91 -12.18 0.50
C GLN A 125 17.58 -13.24 1.54
N GLN A 126 18.30 -14.33 1.58
CA GLN A 126 18.18 -15.36 2.60
C GLN A 126 18.57 -14.86 3.98
N ILE A 127 19.65 -14.09 4.08
CA ILE A 127 20.06 -13.43 5.32
C ILE A 127 18.99 -12.46 5.78
N ALA A 128 18.48 -11.58 4.90
CA ALA A 128 17.44 -10.63 5.22
C ALA A 128 16.13 -11.33 5.64
N LEU A 129 15.77 -12.41 4.95
CA LEU A 129 14.57 -13.20 5.29
C LEU A 129 14.72 -13.90 6.64
N SER A 130 15.87 -14.54 6.89
CA SER A 130 16.15 -15.20 8.17
C SER A 130 16.16 -14.21 9.32
N PHE A 131 16.72 -13.02 9.10
CA PHE A 131 16.66 -11.91 10.05
C PHE A 131 15.22 -11.50 10.34
N MET A 132 14.39 -11.22 9.31
CA MET A 132 12.99 -10.85 9.49
C MET A 132 12.17 -11.92 10.20
N GLN A 133 12.35 -13.20 9.84
CA GLN A 133 11.70 -14.32 10.50
C GLN A 133 12.08 -14.43 11.97
N SER A 134 13.37 -14.29 12.28
CA SER A 134 13.88 -14.32 13.65
C SER A 134 13.31 -13.18 14.49
N MET A 135 13.19 -12.00 13.91
CA MET A 135 12.64 -10.83 14.56
C MET A 135 11.11 -10.97 14.79
N ASN A 136 10.39 -11.43 13.79
CA ASN A 136 8.93 -11.62 13.87
C ASN A 136 8.53 -12.81 14.79
N SER A 137 9.40 -13.81 14.93
CA SER A 137 9.17 -14.93 15.85
C SER A 137 9.44 -14.60 17.33
N GLY A 138 9.82 -13.38 17.65
CA GLY A 138 10.11 -12.94 19.00
C GLY A 138 11.43 -13.44 19.59
N LEU A 139 12.29 -14.09 18.78
CA LEU A 139 13.65 -14.48 19.20
C LEU A 139 14.51 -13.26 19.56
N PHE A 140 14.23 -12.13 18.92
CA PHE A 140 14.80 -10.84 19.29
C PHE A 140 13.67 -9.91 19.75
N LYS A 141 13.62 -9.59 21.03
CA LYS A 141 12.68 -8.60 21.55
C LYS A 141 13.13 -7.19 21.17
N VAL A 142 12.85 -6.76 19.98
CA VAL A 142 12.92 -5.35 19.64
C VAL A 142 11.62 -4.72 20.09
N ARG A 143 11.67 -3.88 21.13
CA ARG A 143 10.54 -3.08 21.55
C ARG A 143 10.31 -1.98 20.53
N TYR A 144 9.45 -2.23 19.56
CA TYR A 144 8.82 -1.17 18.82
C TYR A 144 7.78 -0.50 19.72
N ARG A 145 8.08 0.71 20.19
CA ARG A 145 7.08 1.58 20.81
C ARG A 145 6.18 2.14 19.72
N PHE A 146 5.17 1.44 19.37
CA PHE A 146 3.95 2.07 18.88
C PHE A 146 3.20 2.57 20.11
N GLU A 147 3.20 3.88 20.32
CA GLU A 147 2.70 4.45 21.58
C GLU A 147 1.21 4.24 21.80
N HIS A 148 0.39 3.87 20.81
CA HIS A 148 -1.06 3.62 20.99
C HIS A 148 -1.61 2.72 19.86
N GLY A 149 -1.24 1.49 19.83
CA GLY A 149 -1.83 0.47 18.98
C GLY A 149 -1.44 -0.90 19.47
N ASP A 150 -2.26 -1.88 19.22
CA ASP A 150 -1.95 -3.25 19.58
C ASP A 150 -0.65 -3.66 18.86
N PRO A 151 0.49 -3.80 19.59
CA PRO A 151 1.77 -4.07 18.95
C PRO A 151 1.83 -5.46 18.32
N ASP A 152 0.83 -6.31 18.59
CA ASP A 152 0.84 -7.70 18.17
C ASP A 152 0.42 -7.92 16.71
N ASN A 153 -0.16 -6.90 16.06
CA ASN A 153 -0.71 -7.03 14.70
C ASN A 153 0.10 -6.38 13.58
N ILE A 154 1.19 -5.68 13.89
CA ILE A 154 2.04 -5.08 12.86
C ILE A 154 3.43 -5.70 12.93
N SER A 155 3.86 -6.37 11.84
CA SER A 155 5.23 -6.83 11.72
C SER A 155 6.21 -5.66 11.79
N PRO A 156 7.08 -5.57 12.83
CA PRO A 156 7.92 -4.39 13.05
C PRO A 156 8.96 -4.17 11.96
N PHE A 157 9.19 -5.17 11.11
CA PHE A 157 10.18 -5.15 10.04
C PHE A 157 9.55 -5.30 8.66
N ALA A 158 8.22 -5.17 8.56
CA ALA A 158 7.59 -5.12 7.27
C ALA A 158 8.08 -3.88 6.50
N SER A 159 8.41 -4.06 5.25
CA SER A 159 8.73 -3.00 4.30
C SER A 159 7.98 -3.25 3.00
N ILE A 160 7.46 -2.20 2.40
CA ILE A 160 6.72 -2.32 1.13
C ILE A 160 7.54 -3.05 0.07
N ASN A 161 8.84 -2.78 0.02
CA ASN A 161 9.75 -3.34 -0.97
C ASN A 161 10.46 -4.63 -0.52
N GLN A 162 10.03 -5.20 0.62
CA GLN A 162 10.60 -6.46 1.06
C GLN A 162 10.41 -7.58 0.06
N LEU A 163 11.28 -8.58 0.15
CA LEU A 163 11.08 -9.86 -0.49
C LEU A 163 9.81 -10.51 0.05
N LEU A 164 8.93 -10.92 -0.84
CA LEU A 164 7.72 -11.63 -0.44
C LEU A 164 7.98 -13.12 -0.32
N VAL A 165 7.32 -13.74 0.64
CA VAL A 165 7.30 -15.18 0.83
C VAL A 165 5.88 -15.67 0.61
N ASN A 166 5.73 -16.70 -0.21
CA ASN A 166 4.43 -17.26 -0.53
C ASN A 166 3.78 -17.94 0.68
N GLY A 167 2.46 -17.94 0.71
CA GLY A 167 1.69 -18.52 1.80
C GLY A 167 1.40 -17.55 2.94
N ARG A 168 1.44 -18.02 4.20
CA ARG A 168 1.09 -17.22 5.38
C ARG A 168 1.82 -15.88 5.50
N PRO A 169 3.15 -15.79 5.27
CA PRO A 169 3.86 -14.51 5.37
C PRO A 169 3.35 -13.43 4.41
N PHE A 170 2.80 -13.81 3.26
CA PHE A 170 2.15 -12.86 2.37
C PHE A 170 0.88 -12.27 2.98
N PHE A 171 0.04 -13.09 3.62
CA PHE A 171 -1.16 -12.60 4.29
C PHE A 171 -0.81 -11.64 5.42
N GLU A 172 0.18 -11.96 6.23
CA GLU A 172 0.70 -11.12 7.31
C GLU A 172 1.25 -9.77 6.77
N TYR A 173 1.95 -9.81 5.63
CA TYR A 173 2.40 -8.62 4.93
C TYR A 173 1.23 -7.72 4.50
N ILE A 174 0.21 -8.27 3.86
CA ILE A 174 -0.96 -7.49 3.42
C ILE A 174 -1.73 -6.94 4.63
N GLU A 175 -1.92 -7.74 5.67
CA GLU A 175 -2.58 -7.32 6.91
C GLU A 175 -1.88 -6.12 7.56
N THR A 176 -0.55 -6.16 7.63
CA THR A 176 0.26 -5.04 8.13
C THR A 176 -0.09 -3.73 7.39
N TYR A 177 -0.17 -3.75 6.08
CA TYR A 177 -0.49 -2.54 5.30
C TYR A 177 -1.97 -2.17 5.33
N VAL A 178 -2.87 -3.11 5.53
CA VAL A 178 -4.27 -2.82 5.82
C VAL A 178 -4.40 -2.07 7.14
N GLU A 179 -3.69 -2.49 8.19
CA GLU A 179 -3.70 -1.80 9.49
C GLU A 179 -3.02 -0.41 9.41
N ILE A 180 -1.91 -0.28 8.69
CA ILE A 180 -1.29 1.03 8.41
C ILE A 180 -2.28 1.94 7.67
N TYR A 181 -3.00 1.42 6.68
CA TYR A 181 -4.01 2.19 5.95
C TYR A 181 -5.15 2.65 6.87
N LYS A 182 -5.68 1.76 7.70
CA LYS A 182 -6.72 2.11 8.70
C LYS A 182 -6.21 3.19 9.65
N ARG A 183 -5.01 3.01 10.19
CA ARG A 183 -4.37 3.96 11.12
C ARG A 183 -4.20 5.35 10.51
N LEU A 184 -3.77 5.43 9.26
CA LEU A 184 -3.54 6.71 8.57
C LEU A 184 -4.83 7.41 8.15
N PHE A 185 -5.81 6.68 7.62
CA PHE A 185 -6.91 7.28 6.87
C PHE A 185 -8.32 7.01 7.41
N LEU A 186 -8.49 6.06 8.34
CA LEU A 186 -9.82 5.67 8.83
C LEU A 186 -9.99 5.86 10.35
N ASN A 187 -8.96 5.57 11.16
CA ASN A 187 -9.06 5.66 12.61
C ASN A 187 -8.77 7.07 13.11
N SER A 188 -9.58 7.60 14.02
CA SER A 188 -9.45 8.96 14.55
C SER A 188 -8.46 9.12 15.72
N ASN A 189 -8.01 8.02 16.34
CA ASN A 189 -7.45 8.03 17.71
C ASN A 189 -5.90 7.99 17.82
N SER A 190 -5.13 8.63 16.93
CA SER A 190 -3.68 8.72 17.11
C SER A 190 -3.27 10.14 17.49
N SER A 191 -2.68 10.33 18.67
CA SER A 191 -2.25 11.63 19.17
C SER A 191 -1.09 12.23 18.36
N GLN A 192 -0.22 11.41 17.80
CA GLN A 192 0.94 11.89 17.03
C GLN A 192 0.59 12.29 15.58
N LEU A 193 -0.53 11.82 15.04
CA LEU A 193 -0.98 12.12 13.68
C LEU A 193 -2.12 13.14 13.63
N TYR A 194 -2.44 13.83 14.73
CA TYR A 194 -3.63 14.69 14.78
C TYR A 194 -3.59 15.79 13.72
N ARG A 195 -2.45 16.47 13.49
CA ARG A 195 -2.29 17.51 12.46
C ARG A 195 -2.53 16.98 11.06
N PHE A 196 -1.96 15.80 10.77
CA PHE A 196 -2.17 15.14 9.49
C PHE A 196 -3.64 14.75 9.30
N LYS A 197 -4.29 14.22 10.34
CA LYS A 197 -5.69 13.79 10.27
C LYS A 197 -6.67 14.93 10.09
N ASP A 198 -6.49 16.02 10.82
CA ASP A 198 -7.28 17.24 10.65
C ASP A 198 -7.13 17.77 9.23
N PHE A 199 -5.91 17.90 8.76
CA PHE A 199 -5.62 18.30 7.40
C PHE A 199 -6.29 17.36 6.38
N TYR A 200 -6.11 16.05 6.55
CA TYR A 200 -6.63 15.06 5.60
C TYR A 200 -8.16 15.04 5.58
N HIS A 201 -8.81 15.25 6.72
CA HIS A 201 -10.24 15.36 6.81
C HIS A 201 -10.78 16.56 6.01
N GLU A 202 -10.18 17.75 6.18
CA GLU A 202 -10.53 18.95 5.40
C GLU A 202 -10.22 18.74 3.90
N TYR A 203 -9.07 18.14 3.61
CA TYR A 203 -8.69 17.79 2.26
C TYR A 203 -9.66 16.83 1.55
N CYS A 204 -10.40 16.02 2.28
CA CYS A 204 -11.43 15.16 1.70
C CYS A 204 -12.77 15.84 1.46
N LYS A 205 -13.02 17.02 2.06
CA LYS A 205 -14.34 17.69 2.09
C LYS A 205 -14.50 18.84 1.11
N TYR A 206 -13.43 19.40 0.56
CA TYR A 206 -13.58 20.55 -0.33
C TYR A 206 -14.47 20.24 -1.54
N ARG A 207 -15.14 21.26 -2.09
CA ARG A 207 -16.19 21.13 -3.12
C ARG A 207 -15.78 20.32 -4.35
N GLY A 208 -14.49 20.37 -4.76
CA GLY A 208 -13.95 19.63 -5.89
C GLY A 208 -13.48 18.21 -5.59
N SER A 209 -13.51 17.77 -4.33
CA SER A 209 -12.89 16.52 -3.87
C SER A 209 -13.37 15.24 -4.58
N ARG A 210 -14.59 15.27 -5.13
CA ARG A 210 -15.18 14.13 -5.84
C ARG A 210 -14.91 14.11 -7.35
N ARG A 211 -14.25 15.14 -7.89
CA ARG A 211 -13.86 15.13 -9.31
C ARG A 211 -12.88 13.99 -9.56
N LYS A 212 -13.01 13.31 -10.71
CA LYS A 212 -12.20 12.14 -11.06
C LYS A 212 -10.70 12.41 -10.99
N GLY A 213 -10.25 13.57 -11.50
CA GLY A 213 -8.84 13.95 -11.44
C GLY A 213 -8.34 14.22 -10.02
N ASP A 214 -9.18 14.79 -9.15
CA ASP A 214 -8.84 15.04 -7.73
C ASP A 214 -8.77 13.72 -6.96
N THR A 215 -9.61 12.75 -7.31
CA THR A 215 -9.52 11.39 -6.77
C THR A 215 -8.18 10.74 -7.12
N TYR A 216 -7.69 10.91 -8.36
CA TYR A 216 -6.39 10.39 -8.76
C TYR A 216 -5.23 11.04 -8.02
N ILE A 217 -5.26 12.37 -7.84
CA ILE A 217 -4.25 13.08 -7.03
C ILE A 217 -4.26 12.53 -5.60
N ARG A 218 -5.44 12.38 -5.00
CA ARG A 218 -5.57 11.86 -3.63
C ARG A 218 -5.11 10.40 -3.49
N GLN A 219 -5.31 9.55 -4.49
CA GLN A 219 -4.74 8.20 -4.50
C GLN A 219 -3.20 8.23 -4.49
N VAL A 220 -2.60 9.08 -5.32
CA VAL A 220 -1.14 9.24 -5.36
C VAL A 220 -0.62 9.84 -4.05
N TYR A 221 -1.32 10.82 -3.50
CA TYR A 221 -1.03 11.39 -2.19
C TYR A 221 -1.02 10.33 -1.08
N LYS A 222 -2.07 9.50 -1.01
CA LYS A 222 -2.11 8.39 -0.06
C LYS A 222 -0.93 7.42 -0.23
N SER A 223 -0.58 7.08 -1.47
CA SER A 223 0.57 6.20 -1.73
C SER A 223 1.88 6.81 -1.22
N ALA A 224 2.08 8.12 -1.39
CA ALA A 224 3.25 8.82 -0.86
C ALA A 224 3.27 8.82 0.68
N ILE A 225 2.13 9.09 1.33
CA ILE A 225 2.02 9.07 2.80
C ILE A 225 2.27 7.66 3.36
N ILE A 226 1.76 6.61 2.72
CA ILE A 226 2.03 5.22 3.12
C ILE A 226 3.53 4.91 3.00
N LEU A 227 4.19 5.33 1.93
CA LEU A 227 5.63 5.13 1.75
C LEU A 227 6.45 5.90 2.80
N ILE A 228 6.05 7.11 3.14
CA ILE A 228 6.69 7.89 4.21
C ILE A 228 6.51 7.20 5.56
N PHE A 229 5.31 6.72 5.86
CA PHE A 229 5.05 5.98 7.09
C PHE A 229 5.86 4.70 7.17
N ASP A 230 5.92 3.92 6.08
CA ASP A 230 6.70 2.69 5.99
C ASP A 230 8.18 2.91 6.34
N ARG A 231 8.75 4.05 5.94
CA ARG A 231 10.18 4.33 6.10
C ARG A 231 10.52 5.10 7.38
N PHE A 232 9.65 5.99 7.83
CA PHE A 232 9.96 6.98 8.87
C PHE A 232 8.89 7.08 9.96
N GLY A 233 7.87 6.22 9.90
CA GLY A 233 6.78 6.21 10.87
C GLY A 233 5.98 7.51 10.90
N GLU A 234 5.31 7.74 12.03
CA GLU A 234 4.46 8.91 12.23
C GLU A 234 5.20 10.24 12.15
N LYS A 235 6.44 10.29 12.66
CA LYS A 235 7.29 11.50 12.60
C LYS A 235 7.56 11.93 11.16
N GLY A 236 7.78 10.96 10.26
CA GLY A 236 7.93 11.24 8.84
C GLY A 236 6.69 11.84 8.23
N VAL A 237 5.52 11.26 8.53
CA VAL A 237 4.24 11.77 8.04
C VAL A 237 3.99 13.18 8.54
N ASP A 238 4.11 13.44 9.85
CA ASP A 238 3.89 14.77 10.43
C ASP A 238 4.85 15.84 9.85
N SER A 239 6.06 15.43 9.50
CA SER A 239 7.05 16.33 8.88
C SER A 239 6.78 16.68 7.42
N LEU A 240 6.04 15.85 6.66
CA LEU A 240 5.98 15.96 5.20
C LEU A 240 4.60 16.08 4.59
N PHE A 241 3.53 15.80 5.30
CA PHE A 241 2.20 15.70 4.67
C PHE A 241 1.77 16.97 3.91
N GLU A 242 2.08 18.16 4.41
CA GLU A 242 1.78 19.45 3.76
C GLU A 242 2.64 19.65 2.50
N ALA A 243 3.94 19.34 2.57
CA ALA A 243 4.84 19.48 1.44
C ALA A 243 4.47 18.52 0.30
N VAL A 244 4.13 17.28 0.63
CA VAL A 244 3.64 16.29 -0.35
C VAL A 244 2.34 16.75 -0.99
N TYR A 245 1.43 17.31 -0.19
CA TYR A 245 0.20 17.89 -0.72
C TYR A 245 0.50 19.02 -1.71
N ALA A 246 1.34 19.99 -1.34
CA ALA A 246 1.71 21.10 -2.22
C ALA A 246 2.30 20.59 -3.54
N CYS A 247 3.22 19.63 -3.48
CA CYS A 247 3.84 19.05 -4.68
C CYS A 247 2.85 18.39 -5.63
N LEU A 248 1.81 17.73 -5.13
CA LEU A 248 0.85 16.99 -5.95
C LEU A 248 -0.34 17.85 -6.38
N TYR A 249 -0.85 18.71 -5.48
CA TYR A 249 -2.04 19.52 -5.79
C TYR A 249 -1.78 20.69 -6.73
N ARG A 250 -0.54 21.18 -6.85
CA ARG A 250 -0.18 22.15 -7.89
C ARG A 250 -0.66 21.71 -9.27
N ILE A 251 -0.64 20.39 -9.54
CA ILE A 251 -1.06 19.81 -10.81
C ILE A 251 -2.53 20.12 -11.11
N ARG A 252 -3.38 20.17 -10.08
CA ARG A 252 -4.79 20.58 -10.23
C ARG A 252 -4.91 22.05 -10.64
N LEU A 253 -4.05 22.90 -10.15
CA LEU A 253 -4.06 24.33 -10.46
C LEU A 253 -3.50 24.63 -11.86
N GLU A 254 -2.58 23.80 -12.32
CA GLU A 254 -1.98 23.89 -13.64
C GLU A 254 -2.82 23.23 -14.74
N LYS A 255 -3.56 22.15 -14.44
CA LYS A 255 -4.25 21.32 -15.42
C LYS A 255 -5.72 21.10 -15.09
N GLN A 256 -6.59 21.43 -16.04
CA GLN A 256 -8.02 21.17 -15.96
C GLN A 256 -8.34 19.67 -16.00
N LYS A 257 -7.72 18.92 -16.92
CA LYS A 257 -7.92 17.48 -17.08
C LYS A 257 -6.72 16.72 -16.51
N ILE A 258 -6.98 15.82 -15.58
CA ILE A 258 -5.97 14.98 -14.92
C ILE A 258 -6.34 13.53 -15.11
N PHE A 259 -5.39 12.76 -15.64
CA PHE A 259 -5.52 11.32 -15.85
C PHE A 259 -4.62 10.57 -14.86
N LEU A 260 -5.01 9.36 -14.47
CA LEU A 260 -4.22 8.55 -13.56
C LEU A 260 -2.81 8.26 -14.12
N ASN A 261 -2.70 7.94 -15.41
CA ASN A 261 -1.42 7.71 -16.06
C ASN A 261 -0.50 8.93 -16.03
N THR A 262 -1.05 10.14 -16.12
CA THR A 262 -0.28 11.37 -15.96
C THR A 262 0.27 11.49 -14.53
N MET A 263 -0.58 11.22 -13.54
CA MET A 263 -0.17 11.26 -12.14
C MET A 263 0.84 10.17 -11.78
N CYS A 264 0.76 9.01 -12.40
CA CYS A 264 1.65 7.87 -12.14
C CYS A 264 2.92 7.87 -13.02
N GLY A 265 3.07 8.82 -13.94
CA GLY A 265 4.22 8.91 -14.82
C GLY A 265 5.48 9.46 -14.15
N LYS A 266 6.64 9.26 -14.80
CA LYS A 266 7.95 9.69 -14.30
C LYS A 266 8.04 11.20 -14.04
N GLY A 267 7.37 12.01 -14.85
CA GLY A 267 7.52 13.46 -14.84
C GLY A 267 6.81 14.18 -13.70
N GLU A 268 5.63 13.75 -13.32
CA GLU A 268 4.79 14.53 -12.38
C GLU A 268 5.02 14.15 -10.91
N SER A 269 5.02 12.87 -10.59
CA SER A 269 5.15 12.38 -9.22
C SER A 269 6.33 11.44 -8.98
N GLY A 270 6.92 10.89 -10.03
CA GLY A 270 8.01 9.92 -9.92
C GLY A 270 9.21 10.43 -9.11
N TRP A 271 9.58 11.71 -9.31
CA TRP A 271 10.66 12.34 -8.55
C TRP A 271 10.39 12.36 -7.04
N LEU A 272 9.12 12.63 -6.64
CA LEU A 272 8.71 12.67 -5.24
C LEU A 272 8.88 11.29 -4.58
N PHE A 273 8.43 10.23 -5.25
CA PHE A 273 8.61 8.87 -4.75
C PHE A 273 10.08 8.48 -4.68
N THR A 274 10.88 8.84 -5.67
CA THR A 274 12.33 8.63 -5.66
C THR A 274 12.99 9.38 -4.51
N ALA A 275 12.62 10.64 -4.26
CA ALA A 275 13.14 11.42 -3.15
C ALA A 275 12.79 10.80 -1.79
N ILE A 276 11.53 10.37 -1.58
CA ILE A 276 11.11 9.68 -0.35
C ILE A 276 11.88 8.37 -0.19
N GLN A 277 12.04 7.61 -1.28
CA GLN A 277 12.66 6.30 -1.25
C GLN A 277 14.16 6.36 -0.97
N ASN A 278 14.84 7.37 -1.47
CA ASN A 278 16.28 7.55 -1.30
C ASN A 278 16.65 8.25 0.02
N ALA A 279 15.70 8.89 0.68
CA ALA A 279 15.92 9.53 1.96
C ALA A 279 16.41 8.52 3.01
N LYS A 280 17.47 8.84 3.73
CA LYS A 280 18.05 8.02 4.81
C LYS A 280 17.64 8.50 6.19
N ASN A 281 17.30 9.78 6.30
CA ASN A 281 16.89 10.43 7.54
C ASN A 281 15.90 11.58 7.26
N LEU A 282 15.32 12.17 8.30
CA LEU A 282 14.33 13.23 8.17
C LEU A 282 14.89 14.53 7.58
N SER A 283 16.20 14.78 7.66
CA SER A 283 16.82 15.98 7.08
C SER A 283 16.85 15.93 5.55
N ASP A 284 16.89 14.75 4.96
CA ASP A 284 16.88 14.58 3.49
C ASP A 284 15.58 15.07 2.87
N PHE A 285 14.52 15.24 3.69
CA PHE A 285 13.25 15.81 3.26
C PHE A 285 13.30 17.31 2.97
N SER A 286 14.42 17.98 3.27
CA SER A 286 14.64 19.38 2.91
C SER A 286 14.42 19.63 1.41
N VAL A 287 14.82 18.69 0.56
CA VAL A 287 14.62 18.76 -0.90
C VAL A 287 13.13 18.83 -1.27
N ILE A 288 12.30 17.99 -0.63
CA ILE A 288 10.85 17.96 -0.89
C ILE A 288 10.21 19.25 -0.37
N LYS A 289 10.61 19.71 0.82
CA LYS A 289 10.11 20.95 1.43
C LYS A 289 10.49 22.19 0.60
N SER A 290 11.74 22.30 0.19
CA SER A 290 12.21 23.41 -0.65
C SER A 290 11.46 23.46 -1.98
N ARG A 291 11.24 22.31 -2.61
CA ARG A 291 10.50 22.23 -3.86
C ARG A 291 9.00 22.55 -3.67
N ALA A 292 8.41 22.17 -2.56
CA ALA A 292 7.05 22.57 -2.23
C ALA A 292 6.90 24.08 -2.07
N GLU A 293 7.87 24.76 -1.44
CA GLU A 293 7.89 26.23 -1.31
C GLU A 293 8.15 26.91 -2.67
N GLU A 294 9.02 26.35 -3.50
CA GLU A 294 9.21 26.83 -4.88
C GLU A 294 7.89 26.75 -5.66
N PHE A 295 7.18 25.62 -5.61
CA PHE A 295 5.89 25.49 -6.27
C PHE A 295 4.82 26.45 -5.75
N LYS A 296 4.84 26.82 -4.48
CA LYS A 296 3.92 27.82 -3.93
C LYS A 296 4.22 29.21 -4.47
N ARG A 297 5.50 29.57 -4.64
CA ARG A 297 5.91 30.90 -5.15
C ARG A 297 5.65 31.03 -6.65
N ASP A 298 5.97 30.00 -7.42
CA ASP A 298 5.93 30.02 -8.88
C ASP A 298 4.64 29.45 -9.47
N LEU A 299 3.60 29.38 -8.64
CA LEU A 299 2.34 28.76 -9.01
C LEU A 299 1.67 29.46 -10.19
N ARG A 300 1.64 28.80 -11.34
CA ARG A 300 0.86 29.21 -12.52
C ARG A 300 -0.56 28.68 -12.38
N VAL A 301 -1.49 29.54 -11.98
CA VAL A 301 -2.90 29.18 -11.86
C VAL A 301 -3.56 29.29 -13.23
N ASN A 302 -3.64 28.19 -13.95
CA ASN A 302 -4.37 28.08 -15.21
C ASN A 302 -5.82 27.65 -15.02
N PHE A 303 -6.18 27.22 -13.84
CA PHE A 303 -7.50 26.71 -13.50
C PHE A 303 -7.90 27.13 -12.08
N GLU A 304 -9.00 27.86 -11.98
CA GLU A 304 -9.48 28.35 -10.69
C GLU A 304 -10.19 27.27 -9.89
N VAL A 305 -9.61 26.89 -8.73
CA VAL A 305 -10.22 26.07 -7.70
C VAL A 305 -10.10 26.83 -6.40
N ASP A 306 -11.15 27.57 -6.06
CA ASP A 306 -11.14 28.56 -4.98
C ASP A 306 -10.67 27.99 -3.63
N GLU A 307 -11.09 26.77 -3.31
CA GLU A 307 -10.79 26.13 -2.02
C GLU A 307 -9.32 25.69 -1.89
N VAL A 308 -8.67 25.38 -3.01
CA VAL A 308 -7.24 24.99 -3.02
C VAL A 308 -6.34 26.23 -3.03
N LYS A 309 -6.80 27.34 -3.62
CA LYS A 309 -6.10 28.62 -3.59
C LYS A 309 -5.88 29.12 -2.15
N SER A 310 -6.84 28.93 -1.25
CA SER A 310 -6.73 29.38 0.13
C SER A 310 -5.55 28.70 0.84
N PHE A 311 -5.34 27.39 0.62
CA PHE A 311 -4.22 26.66 1.20
C PHE A 311 -2.85 27.15 0.71
N PHE A 312 -2.75 27.58 -0.56
CA PHE A 312 -1.50 28.11 -1.14
C PHE A 312 -1.26 29.58 -0.87
N LYS A 313 -2.32 30.35 -0.53
CA LYS A 313 -2.23 31.81 -0.31
C LYS A 313 -2.06 32.23 1.16
N ASN A 314 -2.40 31.36 2.11
CA ASN A 314 -2.47 31.72 3.53
C ASN A 314 -1.20 31.38 4.32
N LYS A 315 -0.03 31.44 3.69
CA LYS A 315 1.24 31.44 4.45
C LYS A 315 2.23 32.44 3.88
#